data_f339afcbdfae53ca64454f6013ab91e1
#
_entry.id   f339afcbdfae53ca64454f6013ab91e1
#
_cell.length_a   1.000
_cell.length_b   1.000
_cell.length_c   1.000
_cell.angle_alpha   90.00
_cell.angle_beta   90.00
_cell.angle_gamma   90.00
#
_symmetry.space_group_name_H-M   'P 1'
#
loop_
_entity.id
_entity.type
_entity.pdbx_description
1 polymer ?
#
loop_
_entity_poly.entity_id
_entity_poly.type
_entity_poly.pdbx_seq_one_letter_code
_entity_poly.pdbx_strand_id
1 'polypeptide(L)'
;FNFVSPQEITQYAFARALGKAYHAWGTIIVPRMCVQLMYGEGATSLTTGQYVRPGKLLESGFKFHDAVVEQLFQGIDHTTVNELDLPRYMGRWYEIARYDHRFERGLSEVTATYTLLPDGSIRVENAGYKQDAHGRGRYKRAIGRAKIPDITRPGKLKVSFFLWFYSDYYILELDKEGYNYALIGSSSDKYLWILSRTPQLPEEVKKRLLTVALQRGYDINLLVWINQSTLKID
;
A
#
# COMPACT_ATOMS: atom_id res chain seq x y z
N PHE A 1 12.38 10.36 -27.06
CA PHE A 1 12.84 10.33 -25.67
C PHE A 1 13.12 8.88 -25.28
N ASN A 2 14.34 8.59 -24.81
CA ASN A 2 14.65 7.30 -24.19
C ASN A 2 14.41 7.44 -22.68
N PHE A 3 13.52 6.61 -22.13
CA PHE A 3 13.28 6.55 -20.69
C PHE A 3 14.24 5.55 -20.07
N VAL A 4 15.10 6.02 -19.18
CA VAL A 4 16.10 5.21 -18.50
C VAL A 4 16.12 5.54 -17.01
N SER A 5 16.49 4.56 -16.17
CA SER A 5 16.71 4.77 -14.74
C SER A 5 17.92 5.68 -14.51
N PRO A 6 17.95 6.48 -13.43
CA PRO A 6 19.11 7.28 -13.06
C PRO A 6 20.32 6.45 -12.61
N GLN A 7 20.08 5.23 -12.13
CA GLN A 7 21.15 4.33 -11.71
C GLN A 7 21.82 3.64 -12.90
N GLU A 8 23.12 3.78 -12.97
CA GLU A 8 23.97 3.01 -13.87
C GLU A 8 24.20 1.63 -13.23
N ILE A 9 23.70 0.59 -13.87
CA ILE A 9 23.80 -0.77 -13.34
C ILE A 9 24.27 -1.76 -14.41
N THR A 10 25.15 -2.67 -14.02
CA THR A 10 25.54 -3.79 -14.88
C THR A 10 24.48 -4.90 -14.87
N GLN A 11 24.42 -5.70 -15.95
CA GLN A 11 23.54 -6.88 -15.98
C GLN A 11 23.77 -7.83 -14.80
N TYR A 12 25.03 -7.96 -14.37
CA TYR A 12 25.37 -8.78 -13.22
C TYR A 12 24.80 -8.23 -11.92
N ALA A 13 24.91 -6.91 -11.67
CA ALA A 13 24.35 -6.28 -10.49
C ALA A 13 22.82 -6.35 -10.48
N PHE A 14 22.18 -6.13 -11.65
CA PHE A 14 20.74 -6.29 -11.81
C PHE A 14 20.29 -7.75 -11.52
N ALA A 15 20.97 -8.73 -12.12
CA ALA A 15 20.64 -10.14 -11.90
C ALA A 15 20.84 -10.56 -10.44
N ARG A 16 21.85 -10.02 -9.75
CA ARG A 16 22.03 -10.25 -8.31
C ARG A 16 20.91 -9.65 -7.47
N ALA A 17 20.50 -8.40 -7.75
CA ALA A 17 19.43 -7.76 -7.04
C ALA A 17 18.11 -8.54 -7.23
N LEU A 18 17.81 -8.93 -8.47
CA LEU A 18 16.68 -9.77 -8.81
C LEU A 18 16.73 -11.13 -8.11
N GLY A 19 17.86 -11.82 -8.17
CA GLY A 19 18.06 -13.11 -7.52
C GLY A 19 17.87 -13.03 -6.00
N LYS A 20 18.36 -11.95 -5.37
CA LYS A 20 18.14 -11.70 -3.95
C LYS A 20 16.65 -11.48 -3.62
N ALA A 21 15.94 -10.70 -4.43
CA ALA A 21 14.53 -10.40 -4.23
C ALA A 21 13.64 -11.65 -4.34
N TYR A 22 13.96 -12.53 -5.27
CA TYR A 22 13.21 -13.77 -5.50
C TYR A 22 13.78 -15.01 -4.81
N HIS A 23 14.73 -14.82 -3.86
CA HIS A 23 15.39 -15.90 -3.12
C HIS A 23 15.99 -17.00 -4.04
N ALA A 24 16.49 -16.60 -5.21
CA ALA A 24 17.09 -17.52 -6.15
C ALA A 24 18.41 -18.10 -5.57
N TRP A 25 18.65 -19.39 -5.82
CA TRP A 25 19.80 -20.14 -5.29
C TRP A 25 21.15 -19.68 -5.81
N GLY A 26 21.18 -18.76 -6.77
CA GLY A 26 22.40 -18.17 -7.32
C GLY A 26 22.18 -17.52 -8.68
N THR A 27 23.18 -16.78 -9.11
CA THR A 27 23.25 -16.16 -10.44
C THR A 27 24.28 -16.90 -11.26
N ILE A 28 23.87 -17.54 -12.35
CA ILE A 28 24.77 -18.20 -13.27
C ILE A 28 25.34 -17.17 -14.24
N ILE A 29 26.66 -17.04 -14.27
CA ILE A 29 27.35 -16.21 -15.25
C ILE A 29 27.49 -17.00 -16.53
N VAL A 30 26.79 -16.62 -17.59
CA VAL A 30 26.93 -17.22 -18.91
C VAL A 30 28.07 -16.52 -19.65
N PRO A 31 29.15 -17.22 -20.03
CA PRO A 31 30.23 -16.61 -20.78
C PRO A 31 29.74 -16.03 -22.11
N ARG A 32 30.29 -14.87 -22.52
CA ARG A 32 29.91 -14.18 -23.77
C ARG A 32 29.97 -15.12 -24.98
N MET A 33 30.95 -16.02 -25.03
CA MET A 33 31.11 -16.99 -26.10
C MET A 33 29.90 -17.93 -26.22
N CYS A 34 29.30 -18.33 -25.08
CA CYS A 34 28.11 -19.20 -25.10
C CYS A 34 26.88 -18.42 -25.66
N VAL A 35 26.75 -17.14 -25.29
CA VAL A 35 25.69 -16.26 -25.81
C VAL A 35 25.85 -16.04 -27.33
N GLN A 36 27.11 -15.87 -27.79
CA GLN A 36 27.41 -15.71 -29.22
C GLN A 36 27.12 -17.01 -30.02
N LEU A 37 27.39 -18.17 -29.45
CA LEU A 37 27.04 -19.46 -30.07
C LEU A 37 25.53 -19.66 -30.20
N MET A 38 24.76 -19.21 -29.23
CA MET A 38 23.30 -19.37 -29.21
C MET A 38 22.58 -18.35 -30.10
N TYR A 39 23.05 -17.11 -30.16
CA TYR A 39 22.31 -15.98 -30.75
C TYR A 39 23.07 -15.31 -31.92
N GLY A 40 24.25 -15.82 -32.32
CA GLY A 40 25.02 -15.26 -33.41
C GLY A 40 25.32 -13.78 -33.27
N GLU A 41 25.10 -13.00 -34.32
CA GLU A 41 25.31 -11.53 -34.31
C GLU A 41 24.39 -10.81 -33.36
N GLY A 42 23.18 -11.34 -33.09
CA GLY A 42 22.24 -10.82 -32.11
C GLY A 42 22.77 -10.81 -30.67
N ALA A 43 23.82 -11.64 -30.38
CA ALA A 43 24.47 -11.65 -29.08
C ALA A 43 25.10 -10.31 -28.69
N THR A 44 25.46 -9.49 -29.68
CA THR A 44 26.03 -8.15 -29.45
C THR A 44 25.06 -7.26 -28.70
N SER A 45 23.78 -7.25 -29.05
CA SER A 45 22.72 -6.49 -28.36
C SER A 45 22.53 -6.93 -26.90
N LEU A 46 22.81 -8.18 -26.59
CA LEU A 46 22.68 -8.75 -25.25
C LEU A 46 23.95 -8.57 -24.40
N THR A 47 25.11 -8.44 -25.03
CA THR A 47 26.41 -8.43 -24.34
C THR A 47 27.09 -7.06 -24.32
N THR A 48 26.66 -6.10 -25.16
CA THR A 48 27.14 -4.72 -25.18
C THR A 48 26.03 -3.80 -24.71
N GLY A 49 26.14 -3.29 -23.51
CA GLY A 49 25.23 -2.32 -22.96
C GLY A 49 25.47 -0.92 -23.56
N GLN A 50 24.42 -0.12 -23.68
CA GLN A 50 24.54 1.32 -23.94
C GLN A 50 24.53 2.07 -22.61
N TYR A 51 25.46 3.01 -22.48
CA TYR A 51 25.55 3.89 -21.33
C TYR A 51 24.62 5.09 -21.57
N VAL A 52 23.43 5.06 -21.00
CA VAL A 52 22.42 6.11 -21.20
C VAL A 52 22.05 6.72 -19.85
N ARG A 53 22.06 8.07 -19.79
CA ARG A 53 21.64 8.82 -18.60
C ARG A 53 20.37 9.61 -18.88
N PRO A 54 19.46 9.75 -17.90
CA PRO A 54 18.24 10.54 -18.05
C PRO A 54 18.51 12.03 -17.80
N GLY A 55 19.56 12.62 -18.44
CA GLY A 55 20.04 13.97 -18.18
C GLY A 55 18.94 15.01 -18.24
N LYS A 56 18.15 15.03 -19.33
CA LYS A 56 17.05 16.00 -19.51
C LYS A 56 15.95 15.91 -18.44
N LEU A 57 15.66 14.70 -17.96
CA LEU A 57 14.69 14.51 -16.87
C LEU A 57 15.24 15.03 -15.53
N LEU A 58 16.51 14.75 -15.24
CA LEU A 58 17.16 15.24 -14.02
C LEU A 58 17.28 16.77 -14.03
N GLU A 59 17.66 17.37 -15.17
CA GLU A 59 17.74 18.82 -15.34
C GLU A 59 16.37 19.50 -15.19
N SER A 60 15.26 18.84 -15.57
CA SER A 60 13.90 19.33 -15.36
C SER A 60 13.41 19.26 -13.92
N GLY A 61 14.22 18.75 -12.99
CA GLY A 61 13.85 18.56 -11.59
C GLY A 61 12.99 17.31 -11.34
N PHE A 62 12.86 16.40 -12.31
CA PHE A 62 12.13 15.17 -12.15
C PHE A 62 12.80 14.28 -11.09
N LYS A 63 12.02 13.80 -10.14
CA LYS A 63 12.49 12.87 -9.10
C LYS A 63 12.00 11.47 -9.42
N PHE A 64 12.94 10.54 -9.54
CA PHE A 64 12.59 9.13 -9.68
C PHE A 64 12.13 8.58 -8.34
N HIS A 65 11.06 7.80 -8.35
CA HIS A 65 10.56 7.11 -7.16
C HIS A 65 11.56 6.01 -6.74
N ASP A 66 11.94 5.16 -7.71
CA ASP A 66 12.89 4.08 -7.52
C ASP A 66 14.20 4.44 -8.24
N ALA A 67 15.06 5.18 -7.55
CA ALA A 67 16.30 5.69 -8.13
C ALA A 67 17.38 4.60 -8.27
N VAL A 68 17.30 3.54 -7.46
CA VAL A 68 18.22 2.40 -7.47
C VAL A 68 17.47 1.09 -7.66
N VAL A 69 18.11 0.13 -8.34
CA VAL A 69 17.46 -1.13 -8.72
C VAL A 69 17.02 -1.95 -7.51
N GLU A 70 17.73 -1.86 -6.40
CA GLU A 70 17.39 -2.55 -5.17
C GLU A 70 16.02 -2.08 -4.63
N GLN A 71 15.62 -0.83 -4.85
CA GLN A 71 14.32 -0.30 -4.44
C GLN A 71 13.17 -0.94 -5.22
N LEU A 72 13.38 -1.26 -6.51
CA LEU A 72 12.38 -1.95 -7.35
C LEU A 72 12.00 -3.34 -6.80
N PHE A 73 12.90 -3.95 -6.04
CA PHE A 73 12.73 -5.30 -5.47
C PHE A 73 12.51 -5.28 -3.96
N GLN A 74 12.47 -4.11 -3.34
CA GLN A 74 12.03 -4.01 -1.95
C GLN A 74 10.54 -4.34 -1.89
N GLY A 75 10.20 -5.41 -1.18
CA GLY A 75 8.81 -5.68 -0.83
C GLY A 75 8.24 -4.55 0.04
N ILE A 76 6.93 -4.51 0.16
CA ILE A 76 6.25 -3.54 1.02
C ILE A 76 6.68 -3.73 2.47
N ASP A 77 7.01 -2.62 3.13
CA ASP A 77 7.26 -2.60 4.57
C ASP A 77 5.93 -2.67 5.34
N HIS A 78 5.67 -3.83 5.92
CA HIS A 78 4.50 -4.12 6.76
C HIS A 78 4.74 -3.90 8.25
N THR A 79 5.78 -3.15 8.63
CA THR A 79 6.04 -2.78 10.03
C THR A 79 4.88 -1.96 10.57
N THR A 80 4.37 -2.36 11.73
CA THR A 80 3.21 -1.72 12.37
C THR A 80 3.62 -0.84 13.53
N VAL A 81 2.70 -0.02 14.01
CA VAL A 81 2.88 0.72 15.26
C VAL A 81 3.14 -0.23 16.43
N ASN A 82 4.05 0.16 17.32
CA ASN A 82 4.46 -0.65 18.48
C ASN A 82 3.57 -0.41 19.71
N GLU A 83 2.79 0.67 19.69
CA GLU A 83 1.91 1.09 20.77
C GLU A 83 0.53 1.38 20.21
N LEU A 84 -0.49 0.93 20.90
CA LEU A 84 -1.89 1.17 20.55
C LEU A 84 -2.73 1.26 21.82
N ASP A 85 -3.25 2.44 22.10
CA ASP A 85 -4.33 2.64 23.05
C ASP A 85 -5.65 2.23 22.37
N LEU A 86 -6.03 0.97 22.62
CA LEU A 86 -7.19 0.38 21.97
C LEU A 86 -8.48 1.15 22.23
N PRO A 87 -8.82 1.57 23.46
CA PRO A 87 -9.96 2.45 23.74
C PRO A 87 -9.99 3.73 22.88
N ARG A 88 -8.85 4.40 22.71
CA ARG A 88 -8.76 5.60 21.86
C ARG A 88 -8.92 5.30 20.38
N TYR A 89 -8.52 4.10 19.95
CA TYR A 89 -8.69 3.69 18.55
C TYR A 89 -10.13 3.38 18.21
N MET A 90 -10.99 3.05 19.19
CA MET A 90 -12.41 2.77 18.98
C MET A 90 -13.18 3.98 18.44
N GLY A 91 -14.43 3.77 18.06
CA GLY A 91 -15.30 4.77 17.50
C GLY A 91 -15.26 4.80 15.97
N ARG A 92 -15.77 5.89 15.39
CA ARG A 92 -15.92 6.05 13.94
C ARG A 92 -14.66 6.58 13.29
N TRP A 93 -14.36 5.99 12.12
CA TRP A 93 -13.34 6.43 11.18
C TRP A 93 -13.97 6.61 9.81
N TYR A 94 -13.59 7.66 9.10
CA TYR A 94 -13.95 7.91 7.71
C TYR A 94 -12.85 7.37 6.82
N GLU A 95 -13.21 6.63 5.79
CA GLU A 95 -12.28 6.15 4.78
C GLU A 95 -12.03 7.27 3.76
N ILE A 96 -10.84 7.82 3.75
CA ILE A 96 -10.46 8.94 2.88
C ILE A 96 -9.96 8.44 1.53
N ALA A 97 -9.18 7.35 1.53
CA ALA A 97 -8.72 6.71 0.33
C ALA A 97 -8.46 5.22 0.58
N ARG A 98 -8.49 4.42 -0.50
CA ARG A 98 -8.14 3.00 -0.46
C ARG A 98 -7.57 2.52 -1.78
N TYR A 99 -6.93 1.37 -1.79
CA TYR A 99 -6.77 0.59 -3.00
C TYR A 99 -8.12 0.01 -3.44
N ASP A 100 -8.38 -0.02 -4.76
CA ASP A 100 -9.65 -0.55 -5.26
C ASP A 100 -9.71 -2.07 -5.10
N HIS A 101 -10.66 -2.55 -4.32
CA HIS A 101 -10.93 -3.95 -4.18
C HIS A 101 -12.42 -4.25 -4.28
N ARG A 102 -12.77 -5.48 -4.70
CA ARG A 102 -14.14 -5.83 -5.11
C ARG A 102 -15.21 -5.65 -4.02
N PHE A 103 -14.83 -5.71 -2.73
CA PHE A 103 -15.79 -5.66 -1.62
C PHE A 103 -16.35 -4.26 -1.41
N GLU A 104 -15.55 -3.22 -1.66
CA GLU A 104 -15.91 -1.82 -1.43
C GLU A 104 -16.01 -1.01 -2.73
N ARG A 105 -15.84 -1.68 -3.88
CA ARG A 105 -15.89 -1.03 -5.20
C ARG A 105 -17.18 -0.28 -5.43
N GLY A 106 -17.06 1.01 -5.75
CA GLY A 106 -18.17 1.91 -6.01
C GLY A 106 -18.94 2.33 -4.77
N LEU A 107 -18.41 2.12 -3.56
CA LEU A 107 -18.94 2.72 -2.35
C LEU A 107 -18.40 4.14 -2.17
N SER A 108 -19.27 5.05 -1.76
CA SER A 108 -18.99 6.40 -1.29
C SER A 108 -19.39 6.55 0.19
N GLU A 109 -18.94 7.62 0.84
CA GLU A 109 -19.26 7.94 2.24
C GLU A 109 -18.96 6.75 3.18
N VAL A 110 -17.83 6.09 2.92
CA VAL A 110 -17.46 4.86 3.64
C VAL A 110 -16.95 5.21 5.02
N THR A 111 -17.46 4.49 5.99
CA THR A 111 -17.02 4.58 7.39
C THR A 111 -16.75 3.20 7.98
N ALA A 112 -15.80 3.15 8.91
CA ALA A 112 -15.56 1.99 9.78
C ALA A 112 -15.78 2.40 11.22
N THR A 113 -16.64 1.68 11.95
CA THR A 113 -16.88 1.91 13.38
C THR A 113 -16.41 0.70 14.17
N TYR A 114 -15.53 0.96 15.13
CA TYR A 114 -14.96 -0.06 16.00
C TYR A 114 -15.53 0.08 17.41
N THR A 115 -15.93 -1.04 18.01
CA THR A 115 -16.48 -1.09 19.39
C THR A 115 -15.79 -2.23 20.14
N LEU A 116 -15.14 -1.89 21.25
CA LEU A 116 -14.56 -2.90 22.14
C LEU A 116 -15.66 -3.66 22.86
N LEU A 117 -15.61 -4.97 22.84
CA LEU A 117 -16.58 -5.82 23.49
C LEU A 117 -16.05 -6.32 24.85
N PRO A 118 -16.92 -6.78 25.77
CA PRO A 118 -16.52 -7.24 27.09
C PRO A 118 -15.56 -8.44 27.06
N ASP A 119 -15.58 -9.23 25.99
CA ASP A 119 -14.68 -10.38 25.78
C ASP A 119 -13.29 -9.99 25.25
N GLY A 120 -13.02 -8.67 25.13
CA GLY A 120 -11.76 -8.14 24.59
C GLY A 120 -11.68 -8.16 23.05
N SER A 121 -12.68 -8.71 22.36
CA SER A 121 -12.77 -8.61 20.90
C SER A 121 -13.32 -7.25 20.47
N ILE A 122 -13.17 -6.92 19.20
CA ILE A 122 -13.62 -5.64 18.63
C ILE A 122 -14.74 -5.94 17.62
N ARG A 123 -15.90 -5.34 17.79
CA ARG A 123 -16.93 -5.31 16.76
C ARG A 123 -16.54 -4.27 15.73
N VAL A 124 -16.55 -4.66 14.45
CA VAL A 124 -16.24 -3.81 13.31
C VAL A 124 -17.52 -3.64 12.49
N GLU A 125 -17.89 -2.42 12.21
CA GLU A 125 -19.01 -2.10 11.34
C GLU A 125 -18.53 -1.18 10.21
N ASN A 126 -18.44 -1.73 8.98
CA ASN A 126 -18.19 -0.97 7.79
C ASN A 126 -19.51 -0.60 7.14
N ALA A 127 -19.67 0.68 6.76
CA ALA A 127 -20.87 1.20 6.14
C ALA A 127 -20.51 2.17 5.00
N GLY A 128 -21.40 2.31 4.03
CA GLY A 128 -21.25 3.23 2.92
C GLY A 128 -22.46 3.21 1.99
N TYR A 129 -22.44 4.05 0.97
CA TYR A 129 -23.51 4.14 -0.01
C TYR A 129 -23.00 3.65 -1.37
N LYS A 130 -23.76 2.78 -2.01
CA LYS A 130 -23.54 2.36 -3.38
C LYS A 130 -24.60 2.96 -4.27
N GLN A 131 -24.19 3.71 -5.29
CA GLN A 131 -25.13 4.23 -6.27
C GLN A 131 -25.65 3.11 -7.15
N ASP A 132 -26.97 3.07 -7.38
CA ASP A 132 -27.59 2.20 -8.39
C ASP A 132 -27.46 2.80 -9.80
N ALA A 133 -27.96 2.09 -10.80
CA ALA A 133 -27.94 2.54 -12.19
C ALA A 133 -28.72 3.85 -12.43
N HIS A 134 -29.55 4.28 -11.48
CA HIS A 134 -30.33 5.51 -11.54
C HIS A 134 -29.76 6.62 -10.66
N GLY A 135 -28.52 6.44 -10.12
CA GLY A 135 -27.86 7.42 -9.26
C GLY A 135 -28.40 7.49 -7.83
N ARG A 136 -29.29 6.57 -7.42
CA ARG A 136 -29.83 6.53 -6.05
C ARG A 136 -28.86 5.78 -5.13
N GLY A 137 -28.52 6.42 -4.01
CA GLY A 137 -27.65 5.84 -3.01
C GLY A 137 -28.34 4.73 -2.22
N ARG A 138 -27.80 3.50 -2.29
CA ARG A 138 -28.25 2.37 -1.45
C ARG A 138 -27.27 2.18 -0.31
N TYR A 139 -27.75 2.31 0.92
CA TYR A 139 -26.96 2.05 2.12
C TYR A 139 -26.52 0.58 2.18
N LYS A 140 -25.26 0.36 2.43
CA LYS A 140 -24.63 -0.95 2.63
C LYS A 140 -23.96 -0.96 3.98
N ARG A 141 -24.09 -2.09 4.68
CA ARG A 141 -23.46 -2.31 5.98
C ARG A 141 -22.94 -3.73 6.07
N ALA A 142 -21.73 -3.89 6.59
CA ALA A 142 -21.13 -5.17 6.93
C ALA A 142 -20.66 -5.14 8.38
N ILE A 143 -20.98 -6.19 9.14
CA ILE A 143 -20.57 -6.32 10.53
C ILE A 143 -19.59 -7.47 10.62
N GLY A 144 -18.46 -7.23 11.26
CA GLY A 144 -17.40 -8.19 11.49
C GLY A 144 -16.87 -8.13 12.91
N ARG A 145 -15.86 -8.94 13.16
CA ARG A 145 -15.10 -8.96 14.41
C ARG A 145 -13.62 -8.83 14.14
N ALA A 146 -12.92 -8.10 15.03
CA ALA A 146 -11.48 -8.05 15.03
C ALA A 146 -10.93 -8.50 16.38
N LYS A 147 -9.67 -8.92 16.38
CA LYS A 147 -8.90 -9.27 17.58
C LYS A 147 -7.44 -8.91 17.39
N ILE A 148 -6.73 -8.70 18.49
CA ILE A 148 -5.27 -8.60 18.54
C ILE A 148 -4.75 -9.99 18.91
N PRO A 149 -4.17 -10.75 17.96
CA PRO A 149 -3.72 -12.12 18.23
C PRO A 149 -2.46 -12.16 19.10
N ASP A 150 -1.67 -11.09 19.09
CA ASP A 150 -0.40 -10.97 19.82
C ASP A 150 -0.32 -9.57 20.44
N ILE A 151 -0.44 -9.51 21.76
CA ILE A 151 -0.42 -8.25 22.52
C ILE A 151 0.95 -7.52 22.42
N THR A 152 2.02 -8.23 22.11
CA THR A 152 3.34 -7.64 21.90
C THR A 152 3.45 -6.91 20.56
N ARG A 153 2.48 -7.10 19.68
CA ARG A 153 2.37 -6.48 18.35
C ARG A 153 0.98 -5.86 18.17
N PRO A 154 0.61 -4.85 18.98
CA PRO A 154 -0.75 -4.35 19.04
C PRO A 154 -1.25 -3.73 17.72
N GLY A 155 -0.35 -3.27 16.85
CA GLY A 155 -0.69 -2.78 15.52
C GLY A 155 -1.08 -3.86 14.51
N LYS A 156 -0.93 -5.16 14.84
CA LYS A 156 -1.31 -6.29 13.97
C LYS A 156 -2.60 -6.91 14.45
N LEU A 157 -3.71 -6.56 13.80
CA LEU A 157 -5.01 -7.12 14.09
C LEU A 157 -5.40 -8.15 13.02
N LYS A 158 -6.38 -8.97 13.37
CA LYS A 158 -7.08 -9.89 12.47
C LYS A 158 -8.53 -9.48 12.43
N VAL A 159 -9.10 -9.30 11.23
CA VAL A 159 -10.49 -8.88 11.02
C VAL A 159 -11.24 -9.95 10.21
N SER A 160 -12.46 -10.31 10.63
CA SER A 160 -13.33 -11.22 9.91
C SER A 160 -14.71 -10.63 9.73
N PHE A 161 -15.25 -10.70 8.51
CA PHE A 161 -16.62 -10.38 8.15
C PHE A 161 -17.45 -11.60 7.79
N PHE A 162 -16.82 -12.80 7.76
CA PHE A 162 -17.52 -14.02 7.41
C PHE A 162 -16.94 -15.20 8.19
N LEU A 163 -17.73 -15.73 9.12
CA LEU A 163 -17.38 -16.90 9.96
C LEU A 163 -15.99 -16.73 10.61
N TRP A 164 -15.08 -17.67 10.38
CA TRP A 164 -13.71 -17.73 10.94
C TRP A 164 -12.62 -17.36 9.92
N PHE A 165 -12.98 -16.81 8.75
CA PHE A 165 -12.00 -16.32 7.77
C PHE A 165 -11.47 -14.95 8.17
N TYR A 166 -10.30 -14.92 8.78
CA TYR A 166 -9.64 -13.71 9.23
C TYR A 166 -8.65 -13.20 8.19
N SER A 167 -8.74 -11.91 7.88
CA SER A 167 -7.77 -11.16 7.10
C SER A 167 -6.88 -10.31 8.00
N ASP A 168 -5.66 -10.04 7.54
CA ASP A 168 -4.76 -9.15 8.24
C ASP A 168 -5.21 -7.70 8.12
N TYR A 169 -5.07 -6.98 9.24
CA TYR A 169 -5.32 -5.55 9.36
C TYR A 169 -4.18 -4.94 10.15
N TYR A 170 -3.30 -4.23 9.46
CA TYR A 170 -2.06 -3.69 9.99
C TYR A 170 -2.14 -2.18 10.11
N ILE A 171 -1.99 -1.65 11.30
CA ILE A 171 -1.88 -0.22 11.54
C ILE A 171 -0.43 0.17 11.26
N LEU A 172 -0.16 0.68 10.05
CA LEU A 172 1.17 1.02 9.57
C LEU A 172 1.65 2.37 10.14
N GLU A 173 0.73 3.33 10.22
CA GLU A 173 0.96 4.65 10.80
C GLU A 173 -0.30 5.09 11.55
N LEU A 174 -0.11 5.82 12.65
CA LEU A 174 -1.17 6.33 13.50
C LEU A 174 -0.76 7.67 14.08
N ASP A 175 -1.66 8.63 14.12
CA ASP A 175 -1.48 9.85 14.91
C ASP A 175 -1.47 9.48 16.40
N LYS A 176 -0.28 9.42 16.99
CA LYS A 176 -0.09 8.96 18.38
C LYS A 176 -0.69 9.92 19.41
N GLU A 177 -0.69 11.21 19.11
CA GLU A 177 -1.19 12.23 20.04
C GLU A 177 -2.70 12.38 19.99
N GLY A 178 -3.26 12.57 18.79
CA GLY A 178 -4.68 12.87 18.61
C GLY A 178 -5.55 11.69 18.22
N TYR A 179 -4.97 10.60 17.69
CA TYR A 179 -5.70 9.49 17.05
C TYR A 179 -6.64 9.96 15.94
N ASN A 180 -6.24 11.02 15.21
CA ASN A 180 -7.08 11.65 14.19
C ASN A 180 -7.00 11.00 12.82
N TYR A 181 -5.88 10.34 12.50
CA TYR A 181 -5.67 9.69 11.21
C TYR A 181 -4.82 8.42 11.34
N ALA A 182 -4.98 7.50 10.40
CA ALA A 182 -4.23 6.25 10.34
C ALA A 182 -4.00 5.82 8.89
N LEU A 183 -2.86 5.15 8.66
CA LEU A 183 -2.56 4.41 7.44
C LEU A 183 -2.66 2.92 7.76
N ILE A 184 -3.49 2.22 7.02
CA ILE A 184 -3.80 0.82 7.26
C ILE A 184 -3.37 0.00 6.04
N GLY A 185 -2.71 -1.12 6.30
CA GLY A 185 -2.36 -2.12 5.30
C GLY A 185 -2.73 -3.53 5.73
N SER A 186 -2.10 -4.48 5.09
CA SER A 186 -2.31 -5.91 5.31
C SER A 186 -0.97 -6.64 5.14
N SER A 187 -0.93 -7.96 5.29
CA SER A 187 0.20 -8.78 4.86
C SER A 187 0.35 -8.88 3.33
N SER A 188 -0.63 -8.37 2.59
CA SER A 188 -0.65 -8.32 1.13
C SER A 188 -0.49 -6.87 0.65
N ASP A 189 0.26 -6.69 -0.43
CA ASP A 189 0.46 -5.44 -1.17
C ASP A 189 -0.80 -4.90 -1.86
N LYS A 190 -1.88 -5.69 -1.88
CA LYS A 190 -3.14 -5.36 -2.56
C LYS A 190 -4.08 -4.49 -1.73
N TYR A 191 -3.72 -4.18 -0.49
CA TYR A 191 -4.61 -3.47 0.43
C TYR A 191 -3.88 -2.31 1.10
N LEU A 192 -4.48 -1.14 0.96
CA LEU A 192 -4.07 0.08 1.64
C LEU A 192 -5.29 0.95 1.87
N TRP A 193 -5.41 1.54 3.07
CA TRP A 193 -6.45 2.50 3.42
C TRP A 193 -5.86 3.70 4.15
N ILE A 194 -6.42 4.87 3.89
CA ILE A 194 -6.20 6.08 4.67
C ILE A 194 -7.50 6.37 5.43
N LEU A 195 -7.42 6.37 6.75
CA LEU A 195 -8.54 6.63 7.64
C LEU A 195 -8.37 7.98 8.36
N SER A 196 -9.50 8.65 8.65
CA SER A 196 -9.54 9.90 9.39
C SER A 196 -10.73 9.93 10.35
N ARG A 197 -10.61 10.68 11.46
CA ARG A 197 -11.73 10.96 12.36
C ARG A 197 -12.71 11.96 11.80
N THR A 198 -12.32 12.71 10.77
CA THR A 198 -13.15 13.70 10.09
C THR A 198 -13.33 13.31 8.62
N PRO A 199 -14.47 13.72 7.99
CA PRO A 199 -14.72 13.44 6.57
C PRO A 199 -13.68 14.05 5.63
N GLN A 200 -12.96 15.07 6.08
CA GLN A 200 -11.91 15.75 5.34
C GLN A 200 -10.59 15.61 6.08
N LEU A 201 -9.54 15.29 5.36
CA LEU A 201 -8.19 15.19 5.87
C LEU A 201 -7.41 16.46 5.49
N PRO A 202 -6.74 17.14 6.45
CA PRO A 202 -5.89 18.29 6.14
C PRO A 202 -4.81 17.93 5.10
N GLU A 203 -4.54 18.84 4.16
CA GLU A 203 -3.61 18.57 3.04
C GLU A 203 -2.19 18.22 3.51
N GLU A 204 -1.73 18.80 4.62
CA GLU A 204 -0.42 18.47 5.20
C GLU A 204 -0.37 17.02 5.72
N VAL A 205 -1.45 16.58 6.36
CA VAL A 205 -1.56 15.19 6.85
C VAL A 205 -1.64 14.23 5.66
N LYS A 206 -2.41 14.58 4.64
CA LYS A 206 -2.52 13.81 3.40
C LYS A 206 -1.16 13.63 2.74
N LYS A 207 -0.40 14.72 2.53
CA LYS A 207 0.97 14.68 1.98
C LYS A 207 1.88 13.80 2.81
N ARG A 208 1.82 13.92 4.14
CA ARG A 208 2.60 13.08 5.06
C ARG A 208 2.28 11.60 4.89
N LEU A 209 1.01 11.22 4.91
CA LEU A 209 0.60 9.81 4.78
C LEU A 209 0.96 9.23 3.42
N LEU A 210 0.84 10.02 2.33
CA LEU A 210 1.29 9.60 1.01
C LEU A 210 2.80 9.38 0.97
N THR A 211 3.58 10.25 1.59
CA THR A 211 5.04 10.10 1.71
C THR A 211 5.38 8.82 2.49
N VAL A 212 4.71 8.56 3.61
CA VAL A 212 4.92 7.33 4.40
C VAL A 212 4.55 6.09 3.58
N ALA A 213 3.43 6.12 2.86
CA ALA A 213 3.03 5.00 1.99
C ALA A 213 4.08 4.72 0.90
N LEU A 214 4.58 5.76 0.22
CA LEU A 214 5.66 5.66 -0.76
C LEU A 214 6.94 5.07 -0.16
N GLN A 215 7.38 5.58 0.99
CA GLN A 215 8.59 5.08 1.68
C GLN A 215 8.47 3.61 2.07
N ARG A 216 7.25 3.13 2.30
CA ARG A 216 6.95 1.73 2.59
C ARG A 216 6.81 0.85 1.34
N GLY A 217 6.94 1.42 0.14
CA GLY A 217 6.86 0.70 -1.13
C GLY A 217 5.45 0.57 -1.72
N TYR A 218 4.45 1.28 -1.19
CA TYR A 218 3.11 1.31 -1.79
C TYR A 218 3.04 2.25 -2.98
N ASP A 219 2.36 1.84 -4.05
CA ASP A 219 2.07 2.70 -5.21
C ASP A 219 0.87 3.60 -4.93
N ILE A 220 1.12 4.86 -4.57
CA ILE A 220 0.06 5.84 -4.25
C ILE A 220 -0.85 6.18 -5.43
N ASN A 221 -0.46 5.87 -6.69
CA ASN A 221 -1.30 6.09 -7.86
C ASN A 221 -2.48 5.11 -7.93
N LEU A 222 -2.41 4.00 -7.20
CA LEU A 222 -3.50 3.03 -7.08
C LEU A 222 -4.58 3.43 -6.07
N LEU A 223 -4.37 4.54 -5.34
CA LEU A 223 -5.34 5.03 -4.36
C LEU A 223 -6.56 5.65 -5.06
N VAL A 224 -7.72 5.12 -4.71
CA VAL A 224 -9.02 5.70 -5.05
C VAL A 224 -9.47 6.58 -3.89
N TRP A 225 -9.69 7.87 -4.15
CA TRP A 225 -10.19 8.82 -3.16
C TRP A 225 -11.69 8.68 -2.99
N ILE A 226 -12.13 8.58 -1.75
CA ILE A 226 -13.53 8.37 -1.40
C ILE A 226 -14.21 9.72 -1.20
N ASN A 227 -15.29 9.92 -1.93
CA ASN A 227 -16.12 11.08 -1.69
C ASN A 227 -16.85 10.92 -0.34
N GLN A 228 -16.44 11.76 0.60
CA GLN A 228 -17.11 11.93 1.88
C GLN A 228 -17.92 13.23 1.75
N SER A 229 -19.10 13.16 1.13
CA SER A 229 -19.99 14.31 1.09
C SER A 229 -20.29 14.70 2.54
N THR A 230 -20.28 15.99 2.82
CA THR A 230 -20.71 16.49 4.11
C THR A 230 -22.18 16.15 4.26
N LEU A 231 -22.48 14.97 4.83
CA LEU A 231 -23.82 14.73 5.34
C LEU A 231 -24.11 15.86 6.32
N LYS A 232 -25.04 16.71 5.98
CA LYS A 232 -25.70 17.54 6.97
C LYS A 232 -26.28 16.53 7.95
N ILE A 233 -25.67 16.43 9.11
CA ILE A 233 -26.23 15.72 10.25
C ILE A 233 -27.37 16.65 10.70
N ASP A 234 -28.60 16.29 10.35
CA ASP A 234 -29.78 16.85 10.95
C ASP A 234 -29.91 16.33 12.39
#